data_c6da66fb8c3c7107b752b9ec18a7d18b
#
_entry.id   c6da66fb8c3c7107b752b9ec18a7d18b
#
_cell.length_a   1.000
_cell.length_b   1.000
_cell.length_c   1.000
_cell.angle_alpha   90.00
_cell.angle_beta   90.00
_cell.angle_gamma   90.00
#
_symmetry.space_group_name_H-M   'P 1'
#
loop_
_entity.id
_entity.type
_entity.pdbx_description
1 polymer ?
#
loop_
_entity_poly.entity_id
_entity_poly.type
_entity_poly.pdbx_seq_one_letter_code
_entity_poly.pdbx_strand_id
1 'polypeptide(L)'
;MMKSKRLILCLLGLCGWFVAVQAQTVALKTDLVNWATASLNLEPEVKVGRKSTMALGLSWNPWTFSDNKKWRHLRVQPEYRYWICRPFGGHFLGLHASYTRFNAGGVNLPFGLWPKLEDQRVQGNEWAVGLGYGYHWILSRHWSLEAELGLGYSFADFDAYECRKC
;
A
#
# COMPACT_ATOMS: atom_id res chain seq x y z
N MET A 1 -25.97 26.25 -0.82
CA MET A 1 -26.10 24.78 -0.91
C MET A 1 -26.04 24.20 -2.35
N MET A 2 -26.18 24.97 -3.41
CA MET A 2 -26.14 24.46 -4.81
C MET A 2 -24.74 24.25 -5.39
N LYS A 3 -23.69 24.89 -4.89
CA LYS A 3 -22.31 24.75 -5.41
C LYS A 3 -21.67 23.39 -5.09
N SER A 4 -22.00 22.79 -3.95
CA SER A 4 -21.46 21.50 -3.52
C SER A 4 -21.97 20.32 -4.40
N LYS A 5 -23.24 20.34 -4.80
CA LYS A 5 -23.81 19.28 -5.63
C LYS A 5 -23.22 19.26 -7.05
N ARG A 6 -22.87 20.44 -7.61
CA ARG A 6 -22.22 20.52 -8.92
C ARG A 6 -20.78 20.01 -8.90
N LEU A 7 -20.06 20.24 -7.78
CA LEU A 7 -18.71 19.75 -7.59
C LEU A 7 -18.68 18.20 -7.49
N ILE A 8 -19.63 17.64 -6.75
CA ILE A 8 -19.77 16.18 -6.62
C ILE A 8 -20.15 15.53 -7.95
N LEU A 9 -21.04 16.14 -8.73
CA LEU A 9 -21.38 15.66 -10.08
C LEU A 9 -20.20 15.76 -11.05
N CYS A 10 -19.38 16.80 -10.98
CA CYS A 10 -18.17 16.91 -11.79
C CYS A 10 -17.11 15.88 -11.38
N LEU A 11 -16.96 15.59 -10.08
CA LEU A 11 -16.06 14.54 -9.58
C LEU A 11 -16.54 13.14 -9.99
N LEU A 12 -17.83 12.88 -9.92
CA LEU A 12 -18.43 11.62 -10.39
C LEU A 12 -18.34 11.50 -11.93
N GLY A 13 -18.48 12.59 -12.66
CA GLY A 13 -18.30 12.63 -14.09
C GLY A 13 -16.85 12.37 -14.52
N LEU A 14 -15.88 12.93 -13.80
CA LEU A 14 -14.44 12.65 -14.03
C LEU A 14 -14.10 11.19 -13.71
N CYS A 15 -14.61 10.61 -12.63
CA CYS A 15 -14.47 9.18 -12.34
C CYS A 15 -15.13 8.30 -13.40
N GLY A 16 -16.26 8.70 -13.96
CA GLY A 16 -16.96 7.96 -15.03
C GLY A 16 -16.19 7.92 -16.35
N TRP A 17 -15.39 8.93 -16.66
CA TRP A 17 -14.56 8.95 -17.88
C TRP A 17 -13.34 8.03 -17.80
N PHE A 18 -12.82 7.75 -16.61
CA PHE A 18 -11.71 6.81 -16.42
C PHE A 18 -12.14 5.33 -16.54
N VAL A 19 -13.43 5.02 -16.40
CA VAL A 19 -13.96 3.64 -16.55
C VAL A 19 -14.06 3.20 -18.01
N ALA A 20 -13.98 4.11 -18.98
CA ALA A 20 -14.03 3.80 -20.41
C ALA A 20 -12.67 3.43 -21.04
N VAL A 21 -11.56 3.44 -20.27
CA VAL A 21 -10.26 3.00 -20.74
C VAL A 21 -10.22 1.47 -20.73
N GLN A 22 -9.96 0.88 -21.88
CA GLN A 22 -9.92 -0.56 -22.13
C GLN A 22 -9.24 -1.32 -20.99
N ALA A 23 -9.83 -2.41 -20.53
CA ALA A 23 -9.44 -3.24 -19.39
C ALA A 23 -7.99 -3.81 -19.42
N GLN A 24 -7.19 -3.49 -20.42
CA GLN A 24 -5.79 -3.86 -20.59
C GLN A 24 -4.80 -2.74 -20.17
N THR A 25 -5.27 -1.58 -19.75
CA THR A 25 -4.44 -0.42 -19.40
C THR A 25 -4.47 -0.06 -17.93
N VAL A 26 -5.42 -0.55 -17.19
CA VAL A 26 -5.59 -0.27 -15.76
C VAL A 26 -5.87 -1.56 -14.99
N ALA A 27 -5.26 -1.72 -13.85
CA ALA A 27 -5.55 -2.76 -12.86
C ALA A 27 -5.83 -2.12 -11.51
N LEU A 28 -6.69 -2.74 -10.73
CA LEU A 28 -6.94 -2.40 -9.34
C LEU A 28 -6.57 -3.61 -8.49
N LYS A 29 -5.68 -3.43 -7.52
CA LYS A 29 -5.14 -4.50 -6.71
C LYS A 29 -5.40 -4.27 -5.23
N THR A 30 -5.30 -5.34 -4.47
CA THR A 30 -5.33 -5.32 -3.00
C THR A 30 -4.32 -6.33 -2.48
N ASP A 31 -3.75 -6.07 -1.32
CA ASP A 31 -2.71 -6.87 -0.70
C ASP A 31 -3.27 -7.68 0.48
N LEU A 32 -3.12 -8.99 0.41
CA LEU A 32 -3.59 -9.94 1.42
C LEU A 32 -2.81 -9.84 2.74
N VAL A 33 -1.54 -9.46 2.70
CA VAL A 33 -0.72 -9.28 3.91
C VAL A 33 -1.23 -8.09 4.73
N ASN A 34 -1.60 -7.00 4.06
CA ASN A 34 -2.26 -5.87 4.71
C ASN A 34 -3.62 -6.25 5.32
N TRP A 35 -4.38 -7.13 4.67
CA TRP A 35 -5.65 -7.62 5.21
C TRP A 35 -5.44 -8.47 6.47
N ALA A 36 -4.38 -9.28 6.52
CA ALA A 36 -4.05 -10.05 7.72
C ALA A 36 -3.78 -9.17 8.95
N THR A 37 -3.34 -7.92 8.74
CA THR A 37 -3.17 -6.90 9.79
C THR A 37 -4.38 -5.97 9.94
N ALA A 38 -5.53 -6.33 9.37
CA ALA A 38 -6.76 -5.52 9.33
C ALA A 38 -6.54 -4.12 8.73
N SER A 39 -5.59 -3.98 7.81
CA SER A 39 -5.29 -2.71 7.14
C SER A 39 -6.05 -2.61 5.83
N LEU A 40 -6.80 -1.53 5.66
CA LEU A 40 -7.43 -1.21 4.39
C LEU A 40 -6.36 -0.84 3.38
N ASN A 41 -6.40 -1.44 2.20
CA ASN A 41 -5.41 -1.16 1.17
C ASN A 41 -6.00 -1.21 -0.23
N LEU A 42 -5.43 -0.42 -1.11
CA LEU A 42 -5.81 -0.34 -2.51
C LEU A 42 -4.60 0.10 -3.33
N GLU A 43 -4.40 -0.54 -4.47
CA GLU A 43 -3.31 -0.24 -5.39
C GLU A 43 -3.84 -0.14 -6.83
N PRO A 44 -4.21 1.06 -7.30
CA PRO A 44 -4.40 1.31 -8.72
C PRO A 44 -3.05 1.23 -9.45
N GLU A 45 -3.05 0.57 -10.60
CA GLU A 45 -1.91 0.47 -11.50
C GLU A 45 -2.32 0.81 -12.92
N VAL A 46 -1.53 1.63 -13.59
CA VAL A 46 -1.79 2.09 -14.96
C VAL A 46 -0.60 1.78 -15.87
N LYS A 47 -0.89 1.38 -17.10
CA LYS A 47 0.12 1.18 -18.12
C LYS A 47 0.60 2.55 -18.62
N VAL A 48 1.91 2.81 -18.54
CA VAL A 48 2.53 4.07 -18.97
C VAL A 48 3.45 3.90 -20.18
N GLY A 49 3.77 2.65 -20.54
CA GLY A 49 4.64 2.36 -21.68
C GLY A 49 4.40 0.97 -22.27
N ARG A 50 5.20 0.61 -23.26
CA ARG A 50 5.06 -0.70 -23.93
C ARG A 50 5.34 -1.86 -22.98
N LYS A 51 6.25 -1.68 -22.02
CA LYS A 51 6.66 -2.66 -21.03
C LYS A 51 6.66 -2.06 -19.60
N SER A 52 5.96 -0.96 -19.38
CA SER A 52 6.03 -0.26 -18.09
C SER A 52 4.65 0.10 -17.58
N THR A 53 4.52 0.02 -16.28
CA THR A 53 3.34 0.45 -15.51
C THR A 53 3.77 1.32 -14.34
N MET A 54 2.84 2.12 -13.85
CA MET A 54 2.97 2.84 -12.58
C MET A 54 1.85 2.41 -11.65
N ALA A 55 2.19 2.05 -10.44
CA ALA A 55 1.27 1.72 -9.37
C ALA A 55 1.35 2.75 -8.24
N LEU A 56 0.26 2.90 -7.49
CA LEU A 56 0.19 3.70 -6.29
C LEU A 56 -0.44 2.89 -5.16
N GLY A 57 0.39 2.30 -4.33
CA GLY A 57 -0.04 1.57 -3.14
C GLY A 57 -0.50 2.54 -2.06
N LEU A 58 -1.72 2.33 -1.57
CA LEU A 58 -2.31 3.06 -0.45
C LEU A 58 -2.69 2.05 0.63
N SER A 59 -2.21 2.26 1.85
CA SER A 59 -2.59 1.42 2.99
C SER A 59 -2.91 2.29 4.19
N TRP A 60 -4.00 1.98 4.85
CA TRP A 60 -4.49 2.73 6.00
C TRP A 60 -5.02 1.78 7.07
N ASN A 61 -4.50 1.94 8.27
CA ASN A 61 -4.99 1.26 9.47
C ASN A 61 -5.34 2.30 10.54
N PRO A 62 -6.63 2.60 10.76
CA PRO A 62 -7.07 3.57 11.76
C PRO A 62 -7.29 2.96 13.15
N TRP A 63 -7.22 1.65 13.32
CA TRP A 63 -7.74 0.95 14.47
C TRP A 63 -6.91 1.14 15.74
N THR A 64 -7.64 1.20 16.84
CA THR A 64 -7.11 1.02 18.19
C THR A 64 -7.82 -0.20 18.76
N PHE A 65 -7.05 -1.20 19.17
CA PHE A 65 -7.57 -2.44 19.73
C PHE A 65 -7.77 -2.33 21.24
N SER A 66 -8.30 -3.40 21.87
CA SER A 66 -8.45 -3.52 23.32
C SER A 66 -7.13 -3.25 24.04
N ASP A 67 -7.19 -2.80 25.30
CA ASP A 67 -6.02 -2.50 26.15
C ASP A 67 -5.11 -1.40 25.55
N ASN A 68 -5.69 -0.47 24.81
CA ASN A 68 -4.98 0.64 24.13
C ASN A 68 -3.88 0.19 23.16
N LYS A 69 -3.93 -1.05 22.69
CA LYS A 69 -3.03 -1.55 21.64
C LYS A 69 -3.29 -0.79 20.35
N LYS A 70 -2.25 -0.22 19.77
CA LYS A 70 -2.35 0.58 18.53
C LYS A 70 -1.48 -0.01 17.44
N TRP A 71 -2.09 -0.15 16.27
CA TRP A 71 -1.41 -0.51 15.05
C TRP A 71 -1.91 0.41 13.93
N ARG A 72 -1.66 1.72 14.13
CA ARG A 72 -2.16 2.74 13.20
C ARG A 72 -1.07 3.15 12.23
N HIS A 73 -1.39 3.13 10.96
CA HIS A 73 -0.50 3.65 9.94
C HIS A 73 -1.27 4.19 8.74
N LEU A 74 -0.63 5.11 8.04
CA LEU A 74 -0.98 5.55 6.70
C LEU A 74 0.28 5.42 5.86
N ARG A 75 0.22 4.61 4.79
CA ARG A 75 1.32 4.40 3.86
C ARG A 75 0.89 4.77 2.45
N VAL A 76 1.77 5.48 1.77
CA VAL A 76 1.66 5.80 0.34
C VAL A 76 2.93 5.30 -0.34
N GLN A 77 2.77 4.51 -1.39
CA GLN A 77 3.87 3.86 -2.09
C GLN A 77 3.69 3.95 -3.60
N PRO A 78 4.23 4.99 -4.26
CA PRO A 78 4.41 4.96 -5.70
C PRO A 78 5.44 3.92 -6.11
N GLU A 79 5.16 3.23 -7.20
CA GLU A 79 6.02 2.20 -7.76
C GLU A 79 6.02 2.26 -9.29
N TYR A 80 7.22 2.19 -9.88
CA TYR A 80 7.41 2.00 -11.30
C TYR A 80 7.80 0.56 -11.57
N ARG A 81 7.09 -0.12 -12.48
CA ARG A 81 7.30 -1.52 -12.85
C ARG A 81 7.75 -1.65 -14.29
N TYR A 82 8.80 -2.41 -14.47
CA TYR A 82 9.27 -2.83 -15.80
C TYR A 82 8.98 -4.31 -16.00
N TRP A 83 8.17 -4.64 -17.00
CA TRP A 83 7.73 -5.97 -17.35
C TRP A 83 8.65 -6.60 -18.39
N ILE A 84 9.11 -7.83 -18.14
CA ILE A 84 10.04 -8.52 -19.02
C ILE A 84 9.37 -8.84 -20.36
N CYS A 85 8.13 -9.34 -20.33
CA CYS A 85 7.37 -9.71 -21.52
C CYS A 85 6.33 -8.65 -21.89
N ARG A 86 5.27 -8.52 -21.10
CA ARG A 86 4.15 -7.61 -21.35
C ARG A 86 3.61 -7.07 -20.03
N PRO A 87 3.04 -5.85 -20.02
CA PRO A 87 2.36 -5.33 -18.84
C PRO A 87 1.25 -6.26 -18.35
N PHE A 88 1.12 -6.36 -17.03
CA PHE A 88 0.15 -7.21 -16.34
C PHE A 88 0.27 -8.71 -16.66
N GLY A 89 1.47 -9.22 -16.89
CA GLY A 89 1.67 -10.66 -17.12
C GLY A 89 3.11 -11.10 -17.07
N GLY A 90 3.41 -12.11 -16.23
CA GLY A 90 4.72 -12.68 -16.07
C GLY A 90 5.62 -11.91 -15.11
N HIS A 91 6.90 -11.92 -15.37
CA HIS A 91 7.92 -11.32 -14.51
C HIS A 91 8.03 -9.82 -14.65
N PHE A 92 8.26 -9.13 -13.54
CA PHE A 92 8.52 -7.69 -13.52
C PHE A 92 9.59 -7.32 -12.48
N LEU A 93 10.21 -6.17 -12.70
CA LEU A 93 11.07 -5.49 -11.76
C LEU A 93 10.37 -4.20 -11.31
N GLY A 94 10.30 -3.99 -10.00
CA GLY A 94 9.71 -2.82 -9.38
C GLY A 94 10.79 -1.89 -8.81
N LEU A 95 10.60 -0.60 -8.97
CA LEU A 95 11.30 0.46 -8.24
C LEU A 95 10.25 1.23 -7.47
N HIS A 96 10.32 1.18 -6.15
CA HIS A 96 9.34 1.82 -5.30
C HIS A 96 9.99 2.79 -4.30
N ALA A 97 9.21 3.81 -3.96
CA ALA A 97 9.45 4.65 -2.80
C ALA A 97 8.20 4.61 -1.92
N SER A 98 8.36 4.74 -0.61
CA SER A 98 7.21 4.81 0.27
C SER A 98 7.38 5.86 1.36
N TYR A 99 6.26 6.44 1.75
CA TYR A 99 6.13 7.25 2.95
C TYR A 99 5.11 6.61 3.86
N THR A 100 5.50 6.34 5.10
CA THR A 100 4.64 5.75 6.12
C THR A 100 4.62 6.65 7.34
N ARG A 101 3.44 7.06 7.78
CA ARG A 101 3.23 7.62 9.10
C ARG A 101 2.63 6.55 9.99
N PHE A 102 3.25 6.27 11.14
CA PHE A 102 2.84 5.18 12.00
C PHE A 102 2.73 5.59 13.47
N ASN A 103 1.89 4.85 14.19
CA ASN A 103 1.73 4.93 15.63
C ASN A 103 1.38 3.52 16.12
N ALA A 104 2.38 2.83 16.65
CA ALA A 104 2.28 1.45 17.08
C ALA A 104 2.72 1.32 18.53
N GLY A 105 2.05 0.45 19.28
CA GLY A 105 2.41 0.16 20.67
C GLY A 105 1.48 -0.86 21.32
N GLY A 106 2.00 -1.59 22.28
CA GLY A 106 1.27 -2.66 22.98
C GLY A 106 1.03 -3.90 22.11
N VAL A 107 1.77 -4.07 21.00
CA VAL A 107 1.58 -5.15 20.05
C VAL A 107 2.75 -6.10 20.09
N ASN A 108 2.46 -7.41 20.25
CA ASN A 108 3.45 -8.45 20.12
C ASN A 108 3.51 -8.92 18.66
N LEU A 109 4.65 -8.72 18.01
CA LEU A 109 4.86 -9.14 16.63
C LEU A 109 5.28 -10.62 16.58
N PRO A 110 4.80 -11.38 15.57
CA PRO A 110 5.20 -12.77 15.41
C PRO A 110 6.73 -12.87 15.20
N PHE A 111 7.30 -14.01 15.60
CA PHE A 111 8.74 -14.30 15.52
C PHE A 111 9.65 -13.42 16.39
N GLY A 112 9.11 -12.70 17.39
CA GLY A 112 9.90 -11.82 18.25
C GLY A 112 10.51 -10.62 17.53
N LEU A 113 9.96 -10.24 16.39
CA LEU A 113 10.33 -9.02 15.70
C LEU A 113 9.93 -7.82 16.57
N TRP A 114 10.92 -7.09 17.08
CA TRP A 114 10.77 -5.90 17.90
C TRP A 114 10.08 -6.15 19.27
N PRO A 115 10.70 -6.89 20.21
CA PRO A 115 10.11 -7.22 21.50
C PRO A 115 9.74 -5.99 22.36
N LYS A 116 10.46 -4.89 22.18
CA LYS A 116 10.21 -3.63 22.90
C LYS A 116 8.88 -2.94 22.56
N LEU A 117 8.23 -3.33 21.45
CA LEU A 117 6.97 -2.74 21.03
C LEU A 117 5.79 -3.13 21.94
N GLU A 118 5.97 -4.18 22.77
CA GLU A 118 4.98 -4.61 23.76
C GLU A 118 4.86 -3.60 24.91
N ASP A 119 5.99 -3.06 25.37
CA ASP A 119 6.08 -2.13 26.51
C ASP A 119 6.25 -0.66 26.10
N GLN A 120 6.48 -0.42 24.84
CA GLN A 120 6.74 0.91 24.28
C GLN A 120 5.74 1.28 23.21
N ARG A 121 5.50 2.57 23.11
CA ARG A 121 4.73 3.16 22.02
C ARG A 121 5.68 3.95 21.12
N VAL A 122 5.65 3.62 19.86
CA VAL A 122 6.49 4.24 18.82
C VAL A 122 5.60 5.03 17.87
N GLN A 123 5.91 6.29 17.67
CA GLN A 123 5.20 7.15 16.74
C GLN A 123 6.20 7.91 15.89
N GLY A 124 5.99 7.90 14.59
CA GLY A 124 6.93 8.58 13.69
C GLY A 124 6.55 8.50 12.23
N ASN A 125 7.52 8.84 11.42
CA ASN A 125 7.45 8.79 9.98
C ASN A 125 8.59 7.94 9.44
N GLU A 126 8.34 7.23 8.35
CA GLU A 126 9.33 6.43 7.64
C GLU A 126 9.28 6.76 6.16
N TRP A 127 10.46 6.94 5.59
CA TRP A 127 10.68 6.99 4.14
C TRP A 127 11.48 5.76 3.73
N ALA A 128 11.05 5.09 2.69
CA ALA A 128 11.80 3.96 2.16
C ALA A 128 11.91 4.04 0.64
N VAL A 129 12.99 3.47 0.13
CA VAL A 129 13.21 3.24 -1.30
C VAL A 129 13.68 1.82 -1.49
N GLY A 130 13.24 1.16 -2.55
CA GLY A 130 13.59 -0.24 -2.77
C GLY A 130 13.38 -0.70 -4.20
N LEU A 131 13.92 -1.88 -4.43
CA LEU A 131 13.76 -2.62 -5.67
C LEU A 131 12.99 -3.90 -5.36
N GLY A 132 12.05 -4.25 -6.22
CA GLY A 132 11.26 -5.45 -6.16
C GLY A 132 11.43 -6.32 -7.39
N TYR A 133 11.23 -7.60 -7.21
CA TYR A 133 11.06 -8.55 -8.29
C TYR A 133 9.80 -9.36 -8.02
N GLY A 134 8.93 -9.43 -9.01
CA GLY A 134 7.66 -10.11 -8.86
C GLY A 134 7.25 -10.92 -10.08
N TYR A 135 6.21 -11.70 -9.84
CA TYR A 135 5.54 -12.48 -10.87
C TYR A 135 4.03 -12.31 -10.78
N HIS A 136 3.41 -12.10 -11.92
CA HIS A 136 1.97 -11.87 -12.06
C HIS A 136 1.34 -13.03 -12.84
N TRP A 137 0.44 -13.77 -12.16
CA TRP A 137 -0.35 -14.87 -12.73
C TRP A 137 -1.71 -14.35 -13.18
N ILE A 138 -2.03 -14.53 -14.43
CA ILE A 138 -3.36 -14.28 -14.97
C ILE A 138 -4.19 -15.54 -14.72
N LEU A 139 -5.13 -15.46 -13.76
CA LEU A 139 -5.98 -16.59 -13.41
C LEU A 139 -7.22 -16.66 -14.30
N SER A 140 -7.78 -15.51 -14.67
CA SER A 140 -8.93 -15.42 -15.56
C SER A 140 -9.01 -14.05 -16.24
N ARG A 141 -10.09 -13.79 -16.97
CA ARG A 141 -10.31 -12.50 -17.65
C ARG A 141 -10.33 -11.30 -16.68
N HIS A 142 -10.75 -11.50 -15.43
CA HIS A 142 -10.95 -10.43 -14.45
C HIS A 142 -10.10 -10.60 -13.18
N TRP A 143 -9.45 -11.75 -13.00
CA TRP A 143 -8.71 -12.06 -11.79
C TRP A 143 -7.27 -12.42 -12.10
N SER A 144 -6.39 -11.87 -11.32
CA SER A 144 -4.96 -12.18 -11.32
C SER A 144 -4.43 -12.29 -9.90
N LEU A 145 -3.33 -12.99 -9.74
CA LEU A 145 -2.55 -13.08 -8.51
C LEU A 145 -1.17 -12.54 -8.78
N GLU A 146 -0.59 -11.87 -7.80
CA GLU A 146 0.76 -11.34 -7.89
C GLU A 146 1.52 -11.67 -6.62
N ALA A 147 2.81 -12.01 -6.77
CA ALA A 147 3.74 -12.09 -5.66
C ALA A 147 4.98 -11.28 -5.99
N GLU A 148 5.42 -10.48 -5.03
CA GLU A 148 6.60 -9.63 -5.13
C GLU A 148 7.46 -9.78 -3.90
N LEU A 149 8.78 -9.84 -4.10
CA LEU A 149 9.79 -9.75 -3.05
C LEU A 149 10.68 -8.56 -3.35
N GLY A 150 10.92 -7.73 -2.34
CA GLY A 150 11.73 -6.53 -2.48
C GLY A 150 12.81 -6.42 -1.41
N LEU A 151 13.83 -5.67 -1.75
CA LEU A 151 14.88 -5.21 -0.85
C LEU A 151 14.97 -3.69 -0.96
N GLY A 152 15.14 -3.04 0.18
CA GLY A 152 15.18 -1.59 0.21
C GLY A 152 15.90 -1.06 1.44
N TYR A 153 16.01 0.26 1.46
CA TYR A 153 16.54 1.00 2.58
C TYR A 153 15.47 1.93 3.13
N SER A 154 15.33 1.97 4.45
CA SER A 154 14.37 2.85 5.11
C SER A 154 15.07 3.82 6.06
N PHE A 155 14.50 5.03 6.14
CA PHE A 155 14.86 6.08 7.07
C PHE A 155 13.65 6.35 7.94
N ALA A 156 13.77 6.04 9.22
CA ALA A 156 12.70 6.26 10.17
C ALA A 156 13.11 7.32 11.20
N ASP A 157 12.25 8.31 11.38
CA ASP A 157 12.33 9.29 12.44
C ASP A 157 11.14 9.07 13.37
N PHE A 158 11.41 8.66 14.63
CA PHE A 158 10.37 8.28 15.54
C PHE A 158 10.72 8.59 16.99
N ASP A 159 9.68 8.90 17.75
CA ASP A 159 9.71 9.02 19.20
C ASP A 159 9.22 7.72 19.85
N ALA A 160 9.94 7.27 20.86
CA ALA A 160 9.55 6.12 21.67
C ALA A 160 9.16 6.57 23.08
N TYR A 161 7.98 6.18 23.53
CA TYR A 161 7.45 6.49 24.85
C TYR A 161 7.28 5.21 25.65
N GLU A 162 7.71 5.21 26.90
CA GLU A 162 7.38 4.10 27.81
C GLU A 162 5.88 4.15 28.14
N CYS A 163 5.24 3.04 27.95
CA CYS A 163 3.81 2.92 28.15
C CYS A 163 3.54 1.89 29.25
N ARG A 164 3.30 2.34 30.50
CA ARG A 164 3.00 1.44 31.64
C ARG A 164 1.67 0.68 31.50
N LYS A 165 0.80 1.07 30.56
CA LYS A 165 -0.47 0.41 30.19
C LYS A 165 -0.84 0.88 28.78
N CYS A 166 -0.19 0.32 27.79
CA CYS A 166 -0.67 0.45 26.40
C CYS A 166 -1.66 -0.70 26.07
#